data_893b9499a455fbfbc0ce7f89383bfcd7
#
_entry.id   893b9499a455fbfbc0ce7f89383bfcd7
#
_cell.length_a   1.000
_cell.length_b   1.000
_cell.length_c   1.000
_cell.angle_alpha   90.00
_cell.angle_beta   90.00
_cell.angle_gamma   90.00
#
_symmetry.space_group_name_H-M   'P 1'
#
loop_
_entity.id
_entity.type
_entity.pdbx_description
1 polymer ?
#
loop_
_entity_poly.entity_id
_entity_poly.type
_entity_poly.pdbx_seq_one_letter_code
_entity_poly.pdbx_strand_id
1 'polypeptide(L)'
;INLDPIQSVPLPNWSLKYTGLSSLKAFKNVFNRFSIAHAYRASYTLTNFQTNLDFDPQNPFQRDEAGNVIPERLYSNINLVEQFNPLVRLDVEFKNSLKILAELKRDRALSLSLDNSLLTESSGNEYVIGMGYRIKDLRIRTNLNGRRTTLSGDLNLKADMSYRRNITVLRNLEYNNNQVTAGQTLLSIKFTADYNLSRNLTTLFFYDHNFSKFEVSTAFPQTSIRSGFTLRYNFGN
;
A
#
# COMPACT_ATOMS: atom_id res chain seq x y z
N ILE A 1 33.40 14.98 -15.66
CA ILE A 1 32.52 13.92 -15.11
C ILE A 1 32.25 14.31 -13.68
N ASN A 2 30.99 14.47 -13.31
CA ASN A 2 30.62 14.70 -11.92
C ASN A 2 30.62 13.33 -11.21
N LEU A 3 31.55 13.14 -10.29
CA LEU A 3 31.69 11.92 -9.49
C LEU A 3 30.92 12.00 -8.14
N ASP A 4 30.27 13.14 -7.88
CA ASP A 4 29.47 13.31 -6.68
C ASP A 4 28.15 12.52 -6.82
N PRO A 5 27.90 11.49 -5.99
CA PRO A 5 26.65 10.73 -6.02
C PRO A 5 25.47 11.53 -5.46
N ILE A 6 25.71 12.70 -4.86
CA ILE A 6 24.64 13.56 -4.35
C ILE A 6 24.05 14.34 -5.52
N GLN A 7 22.76 14.12 -5.79
CA GLN A 7 22.06 14.86 -6.81
C GLN A 7 21.86 16.32 -6.40
N SER A 8 22.24 17.25 -7.27
CA SER A 8 22.05 18.69 -7.05
C SER A 8 20.56 19.09 -7.05
N VAL A 9 19.70 18.31 -7.71
CA VAL A 9 18.25 18.51 -7.73
C VAL A 9 17.60 17.38 -6.95
N PRO A 10 16.86 17.69 -5.85
CA PRO A 10 16.19 16.65 -5.08
C PRO A 10 15.07 15.99 -5.90
N LEU A 11 14.81 14.70 -5.61
CA LEU A 11 13.70 13.98 -6.22
C LEU A 11 12.37 14.65 -5.83
N PRO A 12 11.52 14.98 -6.80
CA PRO A 12 10.26 15.63 -6.49
C PRO A 12 9.28 14.66 -5.81
N ASN A 13 8.58 15.16 -4.80
CA ASN A 13 7.48 14.45 -4.15
C ASN A 13 6.20 15.23 -4.41
N TRP A 14 5.12 14.54 -4.78
CA TRP A 14 3.83 15.18 -5.03
C TRP A 14 2.64 14.34 -4.60
N SER A 15 1.52 15.00 -4.42
CA SER A 15 0.21 14.38 -4.19
C SER A 15 -0.85 15.18 -4.94
N LEU A 16 -1.60 14.50 -5.78
CA LEU A 16 -2.65 15.07 -6.60
C LEU A 16 -3.98 14.44 -6.23
N LYS A 17 -5.00 15.26 -6.01
CA LYS A 17 -6.37 14.79 -5.79
C LYS A 17 -7.32 15.67 -6.61
N TYR A 18 -8.13 15.01 -7.43
CA TYR A 18 -9.13 15.68 -8.24
C TYR A 18 -10.53 15.20 -7.88
N THR A 19 -11.42 16.12 -7.57
CA THR A 19 -12.81 15.87 -7.13
C THR A 19 -13.85 16.48 -8.06
N GLY A 20 -13.44 17.19 -9.09
CA GLY A 20 -14.32 17.95 -9.98
C GLY A 20 -15.23 17.13 -10.88
N LEU A 21 -14.96 15.83 -11.05
CA LEU A 21 -15.77 14.97 -11.92
C LEU A 21 -17.24 14.88 -11.50
N SER A 22 -17.52 14.91 -10.20
CA SER A 22 -18.90 14.90 -9.68
C SER A 22 -19.72 16.13 -10.09
N SER A 23 -19.07 17.22 -10.48
CA SER A 23 -19.72 18.47 -10.92
C SER A 23 -20.11 18.47 -12.40
N LEU A 24 -19.60 17.55 -13.18
CA LEU A 24 -19.92 17.43 -14.61
C LEU A 24 -21.38 17.01 -14.80
N LYS A 25 -22.07 17.60 -15.79
CA LYS A 25 -23.49 17.36 -16.06
C LYS A 25 -23.84 15.86 -16.19
N ALA A 26 -22.95 15.07 -16.82
CA ALA A 26 -23.12 13.62 -16.99
C ALA A 26 -23.06 12.85 -15.65
N PHE A 27 -22.31 13.30 -14.67
CA PHE A 27 -22.05 12.59 -13.42
C PHE A 27 -22.84 13.12 -12.23
N LYS A 28 -23.23 14.40 -12.25
CA LYS A 28 -23.95 15.06 -11.15
C LYS A 28 -25.22 14.33 -10.69
N ASN A 29 -25.90 13.64 -11.60
CA ASN A 29 -27.15 12.93 -11.30
C ASN A 29 -26.92 11.50 -10.77
N VAL A 30 -25.72 10.95 -10.89
CA VAL A 30 -25.37 9.56 -10.54
C VAL A 30 -24.55 9.50 -9.27
N PHE A 31 -23.57 10.41 -9.12
CA PHE A 31 -22.61 10.39 -8.03
C PHE A 31 -22.85 11.50 -7.02
N ASN A 32 -22.70 11.19 -5.73
CA ASN A 32 -22.53 12.17 -4.66
C ASN A 32 -21.08 12.66 -4.61
N ARG A 33 -20.14 11.73 -4.79
CA ARG A 33 -18.71 12.01 -4.80
C ARG A 33 -18.00 11.13 -5.82
N PHE A 34 -17.10 11.75 -6.56
CA PHE A 34 -16.17 11.07 -7.45
C PHE A 34 -14.79 11.73 -7.28
N SER A 35 -13.82 10.99 -6.80
CA SER A 35 -12.46 11.51 -6.64
C SER A 35 -11.43 10.56 -7.22
N ILE A 36 -10.40 11.14 -7.83
CA ILE A 36 -9.21 10.46 -8.30
C ILE A 36 -8.03 11.01 -7.51
N ALA A 37 -7.17 10.14 -7.02
CA ALA A 37 -5.94 10.54 -6.35
C ALA A 37 -4.74 9.80 -6.91
N HIS A 38 -3.60 10.49 -6.91
CA HIS A 38 -2.28 9.98 -7.28
C HIS A 38 -1.25 10.61 -6.37
N ALA A 39 -0.29 9.83 -5.88
CA ALA A 39 0.82 10.35 -5.08
C ALA A 39 2.10 9.61 -5.39
N TYR A 40 3.20 10.34 -5.44
CA TYR A 40 4.55 9.83 -5.59
C TYR A 40 5.44 10.39 -4.49
N ARG A 41 6.25 9.52 -3.92
CA ARG A 41 7.30 9.88 -2.98
C ARG A 41 8.58 9.14 -3.33
N ALA A 42 9.70 9.85 -3.31
CA ALA A 42 11.01 9.27 -3.48
C ALA A 42 11.96 9.77 -2.39
N SER A 43 12.88 8.92 -2.00
CA SER A 43 13.95 9.21 -1.06
C SER A 43 15.24 8.59 -1.57
N TYR A 44 16.27 9.41 -1.71
CA TYR A 44 17.62 8.99 -2.05
C TYR A 44 18.51 9.23 -0.84
N THR A 45 19.21 8.21 -0.38
CA THR A 45 20.00 8.26 0.86
C THR A 45 21.36 7.63 0.64
N LEU A 46 22.40 8.34 1.00
CA LEU A 46 23.76 7.85 1.09
C LEU A 46 24.07 7.53 2.55
N THR A 47 24.49 6.31 2.82
CA THR A 47 24.82 5.87 4.17
C THR A 47 26.28 5.38 4.22
N ASN A 48 26.90 5.53 5.39
CA ASN A 48 28.25 5.04 5.67
C ASN A 48 29.28 5.60 4.66
N PHE A 49 29.48 6.90 4.65
CA PHE A 49 30.54 7.53 3.90
C PHE A 49 31.74 7.86 4.81
N GLN A 50 32.93 7.83 4.24
CA GLN A 50 34.15 8.24 4.90
C GLN A 50 35.01 9.07 3.94
N THR A 51 35.86 9.96 4.49
CA THR A 51 36.83 10.71 3.70
C THR A 51 37.89 9.74 3.17
N ASN A 52 38.19 9.86 1.88
CA ASN A 52 39.29 9.11 1.28
C ASN A 52 40.61 9.85 1.53
N LEU A 53 41.53 9.24 2.27
CA LEU A 53 42.80 9.85 2.63
C LEU A 53 43.80 9.86 1.43
N ASP A 54 43.54 9.06 0.40
CA ASP A 54 44.35 9.00 -0.82
C ASP A 54 43.95 10.07 -1.85
N PHE A 55 42.90 10.83 -1.57
CA PHE A 55 42.44 11.90 -2.45
C PHE A 55 43.29 13.14 -2.32
N ASP A 56 43.82 13.62 -3.48
CA ASP A 56 44.54 14.88 -3.57
C ASP A 56 43.68 16.00 -4.14
N PRO A 57 43.30 17.04 -3.33
CA PRO A 57 42.52 18.18 -3.82
C PRO A 57 43.19 18.98 -4.95
N GLN A 58 44.51 18.90 -5.07
CA GLN A 58 45.28 19.58 -6.15
C GLN A 58 45.25 18.79 -7.47
N ASN A 59 44.96 17.48 -7.40
CA ASN A 59 44.81 16.60 -8.55
C ASN A 59 43.53 15.73 -8.47
N PRO A 60 42.35 16.31 -8.61
CA PRO A 60 41.09 15.63 -8.37
C PRO A 60 40.74 14.51 -9.36
N PHE A 61 41.55 14.33 -10.40
CA PHE A 61 41.41 13.25 -11.39
C PHE A 61 42.51 12.22 -11.30
N GLN A 62 43.29 12.21 -10.20
CA GLN A 62 44.28 11.19 -9.94
C GLN A 62 43.63 9.80 -10.01
N ARG A 63 44.43 8.85 -10.57
CA ARG A 63 43.98 7.47 -10.73
C ARG A 63 44.80 6.53 -9.85
N ASP A 64 44.17 5.47 -9.39
CA ASP A 64 44.80 4.36 -8.71
C ASP A 64 45.59 3.48 -9.70
N GLU A 65 46.27 2.44 -9.20
CA GLU A 65 47.04 1.49 -10.02
C GLU A 65 46.15 0.71 -11.01
N ALA A 66 44.86 0.57 -10.73
CA ALA A 66 43.88 -0.07 -11.61
C ALA A 66 43.29 0.89 -12.66
N GLY A 67 43.66 2.19 -12.61
CA GLY A 67 43.19 3.23 -13.53
C GLY A 67 41.87 3.89 -13.16
N ASN A 68 41.31 3.61 -11.96
CA ASN A 68 40.09 4.25 -11.47
C ASN A 68 40.41 5.63 -10.88
N VAL A 69 39.48 6.57 -11.02
CA VAL A 69 39.64 7.88 -10.40
C VAL A 69 39.42 7.75 -8.88
N ILE A 70 40.35 8.33 -8.10
CA ILE A 70 40.31 8.35 -6.64
C ILE A 70 39.27 9.39 -6.21
N PRO A 71 38.13 9.00 -5.61
CA PRO A 71 37.08 9.95 -5.18
C PRO A 71 37.47 10.59 -3.83
N GLU A 72 36.96 11.82 -3.58
CA GLU A 72 37.15 12.50 -2.30
C GLU A 72 36.49 11.74 -1.11
N ARG A 73 35.39 11.06 -1.37
CA ARG A 73 34.63 10.32 -0.37
C ARG A 73 34.35 8.90 -0.84
N LEU A 74 34.50 7.97 0.07
CA LEU A 74 34.11 6.57 -0.14
C LEU A 74 32.70 6.35 0.42
N TYR A 75 31.81 5.80 -0.40
CA TYR A 75 30.44 5.49 -0.03
C TYR A 75 30.25 3.98 -0.01
N SER A 76 29.72 3.43 1.10
CA SER A 76 29.48 2.00 1.19
C SER A 76 28.09 1.62 0.65
N ASN A 77 27.05 2.42 0.94
CA ASN A 77 25.71 2.10 0.54
C ASN A 77 24.92 3.29 -0.01
N ILE A 78 24.19 3.04 -1.08
CA ILE A 78 23.28 3.97 -1.72
C ILE A 78 21.88 3.36 -1.72
N ASN A 79 20.89 4.07 -1.18
CA ASN A 79 19.51 3.63 -1.11
C ASN A 79 18.61 4.59 -1.88
N LEU A 80 17.76 4.03 -2.74
CA LEU A 80 16.68 4.73 -3.44
C LEU A 80 15.36 4.03 -3.09
N VAL A 81 14.43 4.78 -2.53
CA VAL A 81 13.08 4.30 -2.26
C VAL A 81 12.10 5.13 -3.06
N GLU A 82 11.24 4.48 -3.81
CA GLU A 82 10.18 5.08 -4.62
C GLU A 82 8.84 4.47 -4.23
N GLN A 83 7.84 5.31 -4.02
CA GLN A 83 6.51 4.87 -3.62
C GLN A 83 5.44 5.65 -4.39
N PHE A 84 4.59 4.92 -5.10
CA PHE A 84 3.31 5.38 -5.60
C PHE A 84 2.21 4.92 -4.64
N ASN A 85 1.84 5.78 -3.72
CA ASN A 85 0.86 5.44 -2.68
C ASN A 85 -0.20 6.55 -2.53
N PRO A 86 -1.24 6.53 -3.36
CA PRO A 86 -1.55 5.55 -4.42
C PRO A 86 -0.91 5.89 -5.78
N LEU A 87 -0.68 4.88 -6.64
CA LEU A 87 -0.44 5.09 -8.08
C LEU A 87 -1.71 5.61 -8.75
N VAL A 88 -2.86 4.98 -8.47
CA VAL A 88 -4.19 5.47 -8.84
C VAL A 88 -5.16 5.04 -7.73
N ARG A 89 -5.97 5.96 -7.26
CA ARG A 89 -7.09 5.69 -6.37
C ARG A 89 -8.35 6.35 -6.92
N LEU A 90 -9.39 5.55 -7.04
CA LEU A 90 -10.74 5.96 -7.35
C LEU A 90 -11.61 5.80 -6.10
N ASP A 91 -12.28 6.84 -5.68
CA ASP A 91 -13.23 6.83 -4.56
C ASP A 91 -14.55 7.41 -5.07
N VAL A 92 -15.54 6.55 -5.19
CA VAL A 92 -16.83 6.84 -5.81
C VAL A 92 -17.95 6.57 -4.81
N GLU A 93 -18.82 7.54 -4.63
CA GLU A 93 -20.05 7.42 -3.86
C GLU A 93 -21.25 7.74 -4.74
N PHE A 94 -22.11 6.76 -4.93
CA PHE A 94 -23.35 6.89 -5.68
C PHE A 94 -24.47 7.48 -4.82
N LYS A 95 -25.48 8.04 -5.47
CA LYS A 95 -26.65 8.59 -4.78
C LYS A 95 -27.51 7.55 -4.05
N ASN A 96 -27.43 6.29 -4.46
CA ASN A 96 -28.08 5.15 -3.80
C ASN A 96 -27.33 4.60 -2.59
N SER A 97 -26.37 5.35 -2.03
CA SER A 97 -25.52 4.97 -0.89
C SER A 97 -24.51 3.84 -1.17
N LEU A 98 -24.31 3.44 -2.43
CA LEU A 98 -23.24 2.54 -2.83
C LEU A 98 -21.93 3.32 -2.87
N LYS A 99 -20.90 2.79 -2.22
CA LYS A 99 -19.52 3.32 -2.26
C LYS A 99 -18.60 2.29 -2.89
N ILE A 100 -17.73 2.73 -3.77
CA ILE A 100 -16.70 1.90 -4.40
C ILE A 100 -15.36 2.59 -4.25
N LEU A 101 -14.39 1.83 -3.78
CA LEU A 101 -12.99 2.20 -3.70
C LEU A 101 -12.19 1.24 -4.60
N ALA A 102 -11.36 1.77 -5.48
CA ALA A 102 -10.37 0.99 -6.20
C ALA A 102 -9.01 1.70 -6.07
N GLU A 103 -7.99 0.98 -5.65
CA GLU A 103 -6.67 1.57 -5.41
C GLU A 103 -5.57 0.62 -5.91
N LEU A 104 -4.61 1.20 -6.62
CA LEU A 104 -3.38 0.56 -7.04
C LEU A 104 -2.21 1.27 -6.38
N LYS A 105 -1.38 0.50 -5.67
CA LYS A 105 -0.13 0.98 -5.07
C LYS A 105 1.05 0.25 -5.66
N ARG A 106 2.17 0.94 -5.74
CA ARG A 106 3.44 0.38 -6.17
C ARG A 106 4.57 0.97 -5.35
N ASP A 107 5.43 0.11 -4.85
CA ASP A 107 6.63 0.50 -4.13
C ASP A 107 7.86 -0.21 -4.70
N ARG A 108 9.00 0.47 -4.64
CA ARG A 108 10.30 -0.05 -5.06
C ARG A 108 11.36 0.50 -4.12
N ALA A 109 12.22 -0.37 -3.63
CA ALA A 109 13.40 0.00 -2.87
C ALA A 109 14.63 -0.63 -3.53
N LEU A 110 15.61 0.19 -3.83
CA LEU A 110 16.93 -0.21 -4.34
C LEU A 110 17.95 0.08 -3.25
N SER A 111 18.80 -0.89 -2.95
CA SER A 111 19.94 -0.74 -2.06
C SER A 111 21.18 -1.27 -2.77
N LEU A 112 22.08 -0.35 -3.14
CA LEU A 112 23.36 -0.66 -3.76
C LEU A 112 24.44 -0.67 -2.70
N SER A 113 25.10 -1.82 -2.50
CA SER A 113 26.32 -1.95 -1.74
C SER A 113 27.51 -1.88 -2.70
N LEU A 114 28.34 -0.84 -2.53
CA LEU A 114 29.51 -0.62 -3.37
C LEU A 114 30.69 -1.53 -2.97
N ASP A 115 30.75 -1.94 -1.69
CA ASP A 115 31.84 -2.75 -1.16
C ASP A 115 31.89 -4.17 -1.77
N ASN A 116 30.73 -4.70 -2.18
CA ASN A 116 30.61 -6.06 -2.73
C ASN A 116 29.83 -6.13 -4.05
N SER A 117 29.63 -4.99 -4.71
CA SER A 117 28.93 -4.88 -6.01
C SER A 117 27.56 -5.55 -6.05
N LEU A 118 26.81 -5.48 -4.92
CA LEU A 118 25.47 -6.07 -4.79
C LEU A 118 24.40 -5.01 -4.85
N LEU A 119 23.42 -5.23 -5.72
CA LEU A 119 22.20 -4.44 -5.80
C LEU A 119 21.01 -5.29 -5.30
N THR A 120 20.41 -4.89 -4.18
CA THR A 120 19.16 -5.46 -3.70
C THR A 120 17.99 -4.62 -4.20
N GLU A 121 17.07 -5.23 -4.94
CA GLU A 121 15.85 -4.62 -5.41
C GLU A 121 14.66 -5.29 -4.73
N SER A 122 13.89 -4.54 -3.94
CA SER A 122 12.60 -4.97 -3.39
C SER A 122 11.48 -4.20 -4.05
N SER A 123 10.51 -4.90 -4.62
CA SER A 123 9.36 -4.29 -5.31
C SER A 123 8.05 -4.89 -4.83
N GLY A 124 7.04 -4.04 -4.71
CA GLY A 124 5.69 -4.41 -4.28
C GLY A 124 4.62 -3.80 -5.18
N ASN A 125 3.59 -4.58 -5.46
CA ASN A 125 2.38 -4.12 -6.11
C ASN A 125 1.19 -4.55 -5.26
N GLU A 126 0.26 -3.61 -4.98
CA GLU A 126 -0.93 -3.87 -4.19
C GLU A 126 -2.17 -3.34 -4.92
N TYR A 127 -3.17 -4.18 -5.04
CA TYR A 127 -4.48 -3.89 -5.60
C TYR A 127 -5.49 -3.95 -4.47
N VAL A 128 -6.24 -2.88 -4.27
CA VAL A 128 -7.28 -2.81 -3.25
C VAL A 128 -8.61 -2.47 -3.91
N ILE A 129 -9.64 -3.25 -3.61
CA ILE A 129 -11.01 -2.99 -4.02
C ILE A 129 -11.87 -3.02 -2.77
N GLY A 130 -12.61 -1.94 -2.53
CA GLY A 130 -13.56 -1.82 -1.44
C GLY A 130 -14.95 -1.50 -1.95
N MET A 131 -15.96 -2.10 -1.35
CA MET A 131 -17.37 -1.83 -1.63
C MET A 131 -18.11 -1.63 -0.32
N GLY A 132 -18.91 -0.58 -0.24
CA GLY A 132 -19.79 -0.30 0.89
C GLY A 132 -21.20 0.00 0.43
N TYR A 133 -22.20 -0.57 1.11
CA TYR A 133 -23.59 -0.29 0.81
C TYR A 133 -24.39 -0.09 2.09
N ARG A 134 -25.17 0.99 2.16
CA ARG A 134 -26.03 1.27 3.31
C ARG A 134 -27.49 1.16 2.91
N ILE A 135 -28.19 0.23 3.55
CA ILE A 135 -29.65 0.08 3.46
C ILE A 135 -30.24 0.82 4.65
N LYS A 136 -30.94 1.93 4.38
CA LYS A 136 -31.60 2.72 5.42
C LYS A 136 -32.95 2.09 5.79
N ASP A 137 -33.32 2.20 7.08
CA ASP A 137 -34.60 1.80 7.61
C ASP A 137 -35.02 0.36 7.26
N LEU A 138 -34.04 -0.58 7.24
CA LEU A 138 -34.35 -1.99 7.02
C LEU A 138 -35.25 -2.49 8.15
N ARG A 139 -36.43 -3.00 7.78
CA ARG A 139 -37.43 -3.49 8.73
C ARG A 139 -37.40 -5.01 8.77
N ILE A 140 -37.04 -5.57 9.92
CA ILE A 140 -37.05 -7.01 10.17
C ILE A 140 -38.21 -7.32 11.10
N ARG A 141 -39.13 -8.12 10.64
CA ARG A 141 -40.25 -8.62 11.47
C ARG A 141 -39.76 -9.85 12.23
N THR A 142 -39.81 -9.82 13.53
CA THR A 142 -39.41 -10.92 14.41
C THR A 142 -40.52 -11.22 15.43
N ASN A 143 -40.53 -12.45 15.94
CA ASN A 143 -41.37 -12.89 17.03
C ASN A 143 -40.53 -12.97 18.29
N LEU A 144 -40.60 -11.98 19.15
CA LEU A 144 -39.93 -11.95 20.44
C LEU A 144 -40.96 -12.20 21.52
N ASN A 145 -40.82 -13.27 22.32
CA ASN A 145 -41.71 -13.65 23.40
C ASN A 145 -43.19 -13.74 23.00
N GLY A 146 -43.48 -14.34 21.81
CA GLY A 146 -44.85 -14.48 21.32
C GLY A 146 -45.48 -13.20 20.78
N ARG A 147 -44.80 -12.07 20.82
CA ARG A 147 -45.24 -10.79 20.25
C ARG A 147 -44.53 -10.50 18.93
N ARG A 148 -45.25 -10.15 17.90
CA ARG A 148 -44.72 -9.66 16.63
C ARG A 148 -44.10 -8.27 16.85
N THR A 149 -42.80 -8.16 16.77
CA THR A 149 -42.07 -6.92 16.89
C THR A 149 -41.38 -6.61 15.57
N THR A 150 -41.37 -5.35 15.16
CA THR A 150 -40.62 -4.89 13.98
C THR A 150 -39.40 -4.14 14.47
N LEU A 151 -38.23 -4.68 14.15
CA LEU A 151 -36.95 -3.99 14.35
C LEU A 151 -36.70 -3.13 13.10
N SER A 152 -36.42 -1.86 13.29
CA SER A 152 -36.06 -0.94 12.20
C SER A 152 -34.73 -0.31 12.50
N GLY A 153 -33.84 -0.41 11.56
CA GLY A 153 -32.49 0.15 11.67
C GLY A 153 -31.71 0.15 10.34
N ASP A 154 -30.58 0.78 10.35
CA ASP A 154 -29.72 0.82 9.18
C ASP A 154 -28.81 -0.41 9.13
N LEU A 155 -28.73 -1.05 7.96
CA LEU A 155 -27.78 -2.11 7.68
C LEU A 155 -26.64 -1.55 6.83
N ASN A 156 -25.43 -1.60 7.34
CA ASN A 156 -24.21 -1.22 6.62
C ASN A 156 -23.46 -2.49 6.22
N LEU A 157 -23.30 -2.70 4.93
CA LEU A 157 -22.51 -3.78 4.35
C LEU A 157 -21.20 -3.22 3.85
N LYS A 158 -20.09 -3.90 4.13
CA LYS A 158 -18.77 -3.53 3.65
C LYS A 158 -18.01 -4.78 3.25
N ALA A 159 -17.42 -4.75 2.06
CA ALA A 159 -16.55 -5.78 1.53
C ALA A 159 -15.26 -5.13 1.04
N ASP A 160 -14.13 -5.60 1.53
CA ASP A 160 -12.81 -5.13 1.13
C ASP A 160 -11.98 -6.34 0.67
N MET A 161 -11.27 -6.19 -0.44
CA MET A 161 -10.31 -7.17 -0.94
C MET A 161 -9.00 -6.47 -1.23
N SER A 162 -7.89 -7.04 -0.76
CA SER A 162 -6.55 -6.60 -1.13
C SER A 162 -5.71 -7.78 -1.60
N TYR A 163 -4.99 -7.56 -2.69
CA TYR A 163 -3.99 -8.48 -3.22
C TYR A 163 -2.66 -7.75 -3.31
N ARG A 164 -1.63 -8.26 -2.62
CA ARG A 164 -0.28 -7.69 -2.61
C ARG A 164 0.73 -8.77 -2.98
N ARG A 165 1.65 -8.42 -3.87
CA ARG A 165 2.81 -9.25 -4.21
C ARG A 165 4.09 -8.44 -4.02
N ASN A 166 4.98 -8.95 -3.18
CA ASN A 166 6.31 -8.39 -2.94
C ASN A 166 7.36 -9.38 -3.47
N ILE A 167 8.42 -8.86 -4.08
CA ILE A 167 9.56 -9.66 -4.55
C ILE A 167 10.83 -8.91 -4.21
N THR A 168 11.83 -9.63 -3.70
CA THR A 168 13.18 -9.12 -3.49
C THR A 168 14.15 -9.91 -4.36
N VAL A 169 14.90 -9.19 -5.18
CA VAL A 169 15.92 -9.71 -6.09
C VAL A 169 17.27 -9.19 -5.66
N LEU A 170 18.21 -10.07 -5.48
CA LEU A 170 19.62 -9.75 -5.31
C LEU A 170 20.33 -9.87 -6.66
N ARG A 171 20.97 -8.79 -7.08
CA ARG A 171 21.74 -8.72 -8.32
C ARG A 171 23.22 -8.55 -7.99
N ASN A 172 24.03 -9.51 -8.40
CA ASN A 172 25.46 -9.35 -8.37
C ASN A 172 25.90 -8.67 -9.68
N LEU A 173 26.40 -7.44 -9.55
CA LEU A 173 26.76 -6.62 -10.72
C LEU A 173 28.08 -7.06 -11.37
N GLU A 174 28.95 -7.72 -10.60
CA GLU A 174 30.25 -8.23 -11.11
C GLU A 174 30.03 -9.48 -11.96
N TYR A 175 29.22 -10.43 -11.49
CA TYR A 175 29.00 -11.71 -12.18
C TYR A 175 27.71 -11.73 -13.03
N ASN A 176 27.00 -10.61 -13.12
CA ASN A 176 25.70 -10.49 -13.82
C ASN A 176 24.70 -11.60 -13.42
N ASN A 177 24.69 -11.97 -12.15
CA ASN A 177 23.83 -12.99 -11.60
C ASN A 177 22.66 -12.35 -10.83
N ASN A 178 21.44 -12.75 -11.16
CA ASN A 178 20.21 -12.24 -10.55
C ASN A 178 19.51 -13.39 -9.84
N GLN A 179 19.25 -13.23 -8.55
CA GLN A 179 18.58 -14.25 -7.73
C GLN A 179 17.40 -13.64 -6.98
N VAL A 180 16.23 -14.27 -7.07
CA VAL A 180 15.12 -13.96 -6.18
C VAL A 180 15.43 -14.54 -4.81
N THR A 181 15.59 -13.69 -3.81
CA THR A 181 15.97 -14.07 -2.44
C THR A 181 14.81 -14.12 -1.48
N ALA A 182 13.76 -13.33 -1.74
CA ALA A 182 12.55 -13.32 -0.94
C ALA A 182 11.36 -12.90 -1.81
N GLY A 183 10.18 -13.26 -1.38
CA GLY A 183 8.94 -12.81 -1.99
C GLY A 183 7.74 -13.39 -1.25
N GLN A 184 6.65 -12.64 -1.29
CA GLN A 184 5.40 -13.03 -0.66
C GLN A 184 4.21 -12.52 -1.44
N THR A 185 3.23 -13.38 -1.63
CA THR A 185 1.90 -13.04 -2.13
C THR A 185 0.91 -13.08 -0.98
N LEU A 186 0.15 -12.01 -0.78
CA LEU A 186 -0.86 -11.84 0.24
C LEU A 186 -2.20 -11.55 -0.42
N LEU A 187 -3.24 -12.29 -0.03
CA LEU A 187 -4.63 -12.00 -0.36
C LEU A 187 -5.41 -11.83 0.94
N SER A 188 -6.11 -10.73 1.09
CA SER A 188 -7.00 -10.48 2.23
C SER A 188 -8.39 -10.13 1.71
N ILE A 189 -9.40 -10.83 2.20
CA ILE A 189 -10.81 -10.56 1.92
C ILE A 189 -11.48 -10.33 3.26
N LYS A 190 -12.16 -9.20 3.41
CA LYS A 190 -12.89 -8.83 4.62
C LYS A 190 -14.33 -8.48 4.25
N PHE A 191 -15.26 -9.02 4.98
CA PHE A 191 -16.66 -8.67 4.88
C PHE A 191 -17.19 -8.32 6.25
N THR A 192 -17.95 -7.24 6.35
CA THR A 192 -18.66 -6.84 7.56
C THR A 192 -20.09 -6.46 7.24
N ALA A 193 -21.01 -6.88 8.11
CA ALA A 193 -22.41 -6.48 8.09
C ALA A 193 -22.78 -5.94 9.48
N ASP A 194 -23.05 -4.66 9.55
CA ASP A 194 -23.35 -3.92 10.77
C ASP A 194 -24.81 -3.48 10.75
N TYR A 195 -25.61 -3.98 11.70
CA TYR A 195 -27.03 -3.69 11.78
C TYR A 195 -27.41 -3.08 13.14
N ASN A 196 -28.02 -1.90 13.10
CA ASN A 196 -28.50 -1.21 14.28
C ASN A 196 -29.89 -1.73 14.65
N LEU A 197 -29.97 -2.70 15.56
CA LEU A 197 -31.22 -3.32 16.05
C LEU A 197 -32.08 -2.34 16.82
N SER A 198 -31.47 -1.43 17.58
CA SER A 198 -32.12 -0.35 18.31
C SER A 198 -31.17 0.82 18.52
N ARG A 199 -31.61 1.89 19.18
CA ARG A 199 -30.74 3.03 19.54
C ARG A 199 -29.52 2.61 20.35
N ASN A 200 -29.67 1.56 21.16
CA ASN A 200 -28.61 1.12 22.08
C ASN A 200 -28.01 -0.24 21.73
N LEU A 201 -28.56 -0.98 20.76
CA LEU A 201 -28.14 -2.32 20.41
C LEU A 201 -27.72 -2.39 18.95
N THR A 202 -26.43 -2.69 18.73
CA THR A 202 -25.84 -2.90 17.41
C THR A 202 -25.33 -4.32 17.30
N THR A 203 -25.50 -4.90 16.14
CA THR A 203 -25.02 -6.24 15.80
C THR A 203 -24.01 -6.14 14.67
N LEU A 204 -22.88 -6.84 14.77
CA LEU A 204 -21.83 -6.89 13.78
C LEU A 204 -21.55 -8.34 13.43
N PHE A 205 -21.71 -8.68 12.17
CA PHE A 205 -21.14 -9.89 11.59
C PHE A 205 -19.84 -9.55 10.87
N PHE A 206 -18.80 -10.37 11.03
CA PHE A 206 -17.55 -10.21 10.29
C PHE A 206 -17.06 -11.54 9.73
N TYR A 207 -16.38 -11.45 8.61
CA TYR A 207 -15.66 -12.55 7.95
C TYR A 207 -14.35 -12.01 7.42
N ASP A 208 -13.24 -12.62 7.86
CA ASP A 208 -11.89 -12.33 7.41
C ASP A 208 -11.27 -13.59 6.79
N HIS A 209 -10.78 -13.48 5.57
CA HIS A 209 -10.03 -14.53 4.90
C HIS A 209 -8.67 -13.97 4.50
N ASN A 210 -7.60 -14.53 5.03
CA ASN A 210 -6.24 -14.15 4.70
C ASN A 210 -5.51 -15.37 4.12
N PHE A 211 -4.88 -15.18 2.98
CA PHE A 211 -4.03 -16.15 2.32
C PHE A 211 -2.64 -15.57 2.15
N SER A 212 -1.59 -16.34 2.44
CA SER A 212 -0.21 -15.95 2.20
C SER A 212 0.59 -17.11 1.58
N LYS A 213 1.43 -16.74 0.62
CA LYS A 213 2.34 -17.68 -0.05
C LYS A 213 3.71 -17.01 -0.20
N PHE A 214 4.77 -17.72 0.18
CA PHE A 214 6.14 -17.30 -0.05
C PHE A 214 6.63 -17.78 -1.42
N GLU A 215 7.40 -16.93 -2.13
CA GLU A 215 7.92 -17.25 -3.49
C GLU A 215 9.17 -18.13 -3.45
N VAL A 216 9.96 -18.02 -2.38
CA VAL A 216 11.30 -18.63 -2.27
C VAL A 216 11.43 -19.49 -1.01
N SER A 217 10.34 -19.96 -0.46
CA SER A 217 10.37 -20.78 0.75
C SER A 217 9.79 -22.16 0.49
N THR A 218 10.32 -23.17 1.17
CA THR A 218 9.71 -24.50 1.28
C THR A 218 8.47 -24.51 2.18
N ALA A 219 8.14 -23.38 2.81
CA ALA A 219 6.94 -23.25 3.62
C ALA A 219 5.67 -23.35 2.76
N PHE A 220 4.71 -24.13 3.22
CA PHE A 220 3.42 -24.25 2.55
C PHE A 220 2.64 -22.94 2.62
N PRO A 221 1.79 -22.66 1.59
CA PRO A 221 0.86 -21.56 1.67
C PRO A 221 -0.02 -21.65 2.92
N GLN A 222 -0.23 -20.51 3.56
CA GLN A 222 -1.02 -20.41 4.79
C GLN A 222 -2.35 -19.73 4.49
N THR A 223 -3.42 -20.32 5.02
CA THR A 223 -4.76 -19.75 4.95
C THR A 223 -5.30 -19.59 6.36
N SER A 224 -5.84 -18.43 6.67
CA SER A 224 -6.53 -18.16 7.92
C SER A 224 -7.93 -17.61 7.62
N ILE A 225 -8.93 -18.28 8.17
CA ILE A 225 -10.34 -17.85 8.05
C ILE A 225 -10.84 -17.58 9.47
N ARG A 226 -11.42 -16.42 9.65
CA ARG A 226 -11.99 -15.98 10.90
C ARG A 226 -13.36 -15.35 10.65
N SER A 227 -14.38 -15.81 11.33
CA SER A 227 -15.71 -15.23 11.28
C SER A 227 -16.31 -15.17 12.67
N GLY A 228 -17.20 -14.23 12.86
CA GLY A 228 -17.82 -14.08 14.16
C GLY A 228 -18.99 -13.10 14.14
N PHE A 229 -19.69 -13.09 15.27
CA PHE A 229 -20.85 -12.27 15.51
C PHE A 229 -20.67 -11.53 16.83
N THR A 230 -20.86 -10.21 16.83
CA THR A 230 -20.69 -9.36 17.99
C THR A 230 -21.99 -8.60 18.26
N LEU A 231 -22.46 -8.65 19.50
CA LEU A 231 -23.52 -7.79 20.00
C LEU A 231 -22.90 -6.70 20.86
N ARG A 232 -23.22 -5.44 20.54
CA ARG A 232 -22.80 -4.29 21.34
C ARG A 232 -24.03 -3.60 21.89
N TYR A 233 -24.11 -3.51 23.20
CA TYR A 233 -25.13 -2.76 23.92
C TYR A 233 -24.51 -1.52 24.57
N ASN A 234 -25.03 -0.34 24.30
CA ASN A 234 -24.62 0.91 24.91
C ASN A 234 -25.59 1.21 26.08
N PHE A 235 -25.07 1.12 27.30
CA PHE A 235 -25.78 1.58 28.50
C PHE A 235 -25.67 3.12 28.53
N GLY A 236 -26.44 3.78 27.68
CA GLY A 236 -26.53 5.24 27.72
C GLY A 236 -27.59 5.67 28.76
N ASN A 237 -27.25 6.74 29.45
CA ASN A 237 -28.24 7.47 30.29
C ASN A 237 -29.33 8.11 29.44
#